data_58aa7de06dd2a2eed629e266382bd49a
#
_entry.id   58aa7de06dd2a2eed629e266382bd49a
#
_cell.length_a   1.000
_cell.length_b   1.000
_cell.length_c   1.000
_cell.angle_alpha   90.00
_cell.angle_beta   90.00
_cell.angle_gamma   90.00
#
_symmetry.space_group_name_H-M   'P 1'
#
loop_
_entity.id
_entity.type
_entity.pdbx_description
1 polymer ?
#
loop_
_entity_poly.entity_id
_entity_poly.type
_entity_poly.pdbx_seq_one_letter_code
_entity_poly.pdbx_strand_id
1 'polypeptide(L)'
;MAKVIFQNDWQELLADEMALPYYRELRQFLIEEYRTKRIYPDMFAIFNALHYTSFADTKVVILGQDPYHGDGQAHGLSFSVQVGIDPPPSLLNIYKEMQDDLGIAPPAHGCLIPWARQGVLLLNTVLTVRAHAAASHAGHGWERFTDHIIRLLGARERPLAFILWGSPARKKRSLITNPRHLIVESPHPSPLSAHRGFFGSRPFSRVNDFLIGAGETPIAWQLPPAK
;
A
#
# COMPACT_ATOMS: atom_id res chain seq x y z
N MET A 1 29.04 9.96 -2.88
CA MET A 1 27.72 10.59 -2.65
C MET A 1 26.69 9.49 -2.50
N ALA A 2 25.82 9.55 -1.48
CA ALA A 2 24.72 8.61 -1.35
C ALA A 2 23.78 8.75 -2.56
N LYS A 3 23.33 7.64 -3.14
CA LYS A 3 22.42 7.65 -4.28
C LYS A 3 21.06 8.19 -3.82
N VAL A 4 20.57 9.26 -4.42
CA VAL A 4 19.21 9.78 -4.17
C VAL A 4 18.22 8.79 -4.78
N ILE A 5 17.37 8.21 -3.94
CA ILE A 5 16.32 7.27 -4.33
C ILE A 5 14.95 7.97 -4.28
N PHE A 6 14.68 8.72 -3.21
CA PHE A 6 13.44 9.46 -3.02
C PHE A 6 13.68 10.97 -3.21
N GLN A 7 12.69 11.65 -3.80
CA GLN A 7 12.72 13.11 -3.97
C GLN A 7 11.91 13.85 -2.88
N ASN A 8 11.57 13.15 -1.79
CA ASN A 8 10.80 13.64 -0.66
C ASN A 8 11.45 13.22 0.66
N ASP A 9 10.80 13.46 1.78
CA ASP A 9 11.26 13.22 3.14
C ASP A 9 11.61 11.75 3.47
N TRP A 10 11.12 10.79 2.70
CA TRP A 10 11.55 9.40 2.80
C TRP A 10 13.06 9.20 2.56
N GLN A 11 13.71 10.10 1.81
CA GLN A 11 15.15 10.02 1.55
C GLN A 11 15.98 10.07 2.84
N GLU A 12 15.63 10.94 3.77
CA GLU A 12 16.32 11.08 5.05
C GLU A 12 15.87 10.01 6.05
N LEU A 13 14.55 9.79 6.13
CA LEU A 13 13.95 8.86 7.10
C LEU A 13 14.37 7.40 6.90
N LEU A 14 14.67 6.99 5.65
CA LEU A 14 15.04 5.62 5.33
C LEU A 14 16.54 5.42 5.09
N ALA A 15 17.36 6.48 5.17
CA ALA A 15 18.78 6.42 4.86
C ALA A 15 19.53 5.39 5.71
N ASP A 16 19.33 5.42 7.02
CA ASP A 16 19.98 4.50 7.96
C ASP A 16 19.50 3.06 7.79
N GLU A 17 18.19 2.85 7.59
CA GLU A 17 17.62 1.52 7.36
C GLU A 17 18.18 0.91 6.08
N MET A 18 18.31 1.69 5.02
CA MET A 18 18.86 1.25 3.72
C MET A 18 20.40 1.01 3.77
N ALA A 19 21.08 1.48 4.81
CA ALA A 19 22.50 1.20 5.04
C ALA A 19 22.75 -0.12 5.76
N LEU A 20 21.71 -0.75 6.33
CA LEU A 20 21.83 -2.00 7.10
C LEU A 20 22.24 -3.20 6.23
N PRO A 21 22.95 -4.20 6.81
CA PRO A 21 23.40 -5.39 6.08
C PRO A 21 22.27 -6.13 5.35
N TYR A 22 21.15 -6.37 6.01
CA TYR A 22 20.02 -7.08 5.40
C TYR A 22 19.47 -6.40 4.14
N TYR A 23 19.48 -5.05 4.10
CA TYR A 23 19.02 -4.32 2.93
C TYR A 23 20.01 -4.43 1.77
N ARG A 24 21.31 -4.55 2.05
CA ARG A 24 22.32 -4.85 1.02
C ARG A 24 22.14 -6.26 0.46
N GLU A 25 21.85 -7.23 1.31
CA GLU A 25 21.53 -8.60 0.92
C GLU A 25 20.26 -8.65 0.06
N LEU A 26 19.18 -7.97 0.48
CA LEU A 26 17.97 -7.79 -0.32
C LEU A 26 18.28 -7.18 -1.69
N ARG A 27 19.08 -6.13 -1.76
CA ARG A 27 19.47 -5.53 -3.04
C ARG A 27 20.24 -6.48 -3.93
N GLN A 28 21.16 -7.26 -3.36
CA GLN A 28 21.93 -8.25 -4.14
C GLN A 28 21.00 -9.34 -4.68
N PHE A 29 20.08 -9.84 -3.88
CA PHE A 29 19.04 -10.75 -4.30
C PHE A 29 18.21 -10.17 -5.46
N LEU A 30 17.74 -8.93 -5.35
CA LEU A 30 16.93 -8.28 -6.39
C LEU A 30 17.72 -8.09 -7.70
N ILE A 31 19.00 -7.73 -7.64
CA ILE A 31 19.84 -7.60 -8.84
C ILE A 31 19.85 -8.93 -9.61
N GLU A 32 20.04 -10.05 -8.91
CA GLU A 32 20.05 -11.37 -9.55
C GLU A 32 18.66 -11.76 -10.09
N GLU A 33 17.60 -11.47 -9.34
CA GLU A 33 16.22 -11.74 -9.74
C GLU A 33 15.84 -10.98 -11.02
N TYR A 34 16.08 -9.65 -11.05
CA TYR A 34 15.77 -8.84 -12.24
C TYR A 34 16.64 -9.16 -13.44
N ARG A 35 17.85 -9.69 -13.21
CA ARG A 35 18.75 -10.12 -14.29
C ARG A 35 18.30 -11.44 -14.95
N THR A 36 17.73 -12.36 -14.18
CA THR A 36 17.51 -13.75 -14.60
C THR A 36 16.04 -14.13 -14.73
N LYS A 37 15.12 -13.33 -14.19
CA LYS A 37 13.69 -13.62 -14.11
C LYS A 37 12.84 -12.42 -14.49
N ARG A 38 11.58 -12.66 -14.80
CA ARG A 38 10.59 -11.62 -14.96
C ARG A 38 10.01 -11.27 -13.59
N ILE A 39 10.25 -10.03 -13.17
CA ILE A 39 9.89 -9.51 -11.85
C ILE A 39 8.89 -8.37 -12.00
N TYR A 40 7.95 -8.26 -11.07
CA TYR A 40 7.00 -7.17 -10.97
C TYR A 40 7.09 -6.48 -9.61
N PRO A 41 6.81 -5.17 -9.57
CA PRO A 41 6.69 -4.23 -10.70
C PRO A 41 8.03 -4.05 -11.43
N ASP A 42 8.07 -3.19 -12.45
CA ASP A 42 9.31 -2.69 -13.03
C ASP A 42 10.23 -2.10 -11.94
N MET A 43 11.54 -2.26 -12.08
CA MET A 43 12.51 -1.86 -11.05
C MET A 43 12.44 -0.37 -10.67
N PHE A 44 12.03 0.49 -11.60
CA PHE A 44 11.85 1.93 -11.33
C PHE A 44 10.53 2.25 -10.63
N ALA A 45 9.60 1.30 -10.60
CA ALA A 45 8.29 1.44 -9.96
C ALA A 45 8.20 0.83 -8.56
N ILE A 46 9.24 0.14 -8.08
CA ILE A 46 9.24 -0.57 -6.77
C ILE A 46 8.76 0.34 -5.62
N PHE A 47 9.22 1.60 -5.61
CA PHE A 47 8.95 2.57 -4.56
C PHE A 47 7.87 3.59 -4.89
N ASN A 48 7.04 3.35 -5.90
CA ASN A 48 6.01 4.31 -6.32
C ASN A 48 5.06 4.72 -5.20
N ALA A 49 4.70 3.83 -4.28
CA ALA A 49 3.89 4.19 -3.11
C ALA A 49 4.54 5.33 -2.30
N LEU A 50 5.86 5.27 -2.08
CA LEU A 50 6.63 6.28 -1.35
C LEU A 50 6.92 7.52 -2.20
N HIS A 51 7.01 7.39 -3.53
CA HIS A 51 7.17 8.52 -4.43
C HIS A 51 5.90 9.37 -4.52
N TYR A 52 4.72 8.74 -4.60
CA TYR A 52 3.45 9.45 -4.68
C TYR A 52 2.97 10.01 -3.34
N THR A 53 3.37 9.40 -2.23
CA THR A 53 2.91 9.77 -0.89
C THR A 53 4.13 9.96 0.01
N SER A 54 4.46 11.21 0.36
CA SER A 54 5.53 11.53 1.31
C SER A 54 5.15 11.11 2.74
N PHE A 55 6.13 11.02 3.64
CA PHE A 55 5.85 10.77 5.06
C PHE A 55 4.99 11.89 5.65
N ALA A 56 5.32 13.14 5.37
CA ALA A 56 4.59 14.30 5.87
C ALA A 56 3.14 14.36 5.37
N ASP A 57 2.89 14.00 4.09
CA ASP A 57 1.56 14.06 3.49
C ASP A 57 0.71 12.83 3.77
N THR A 58 1.28 11.75 4.31
CA THR A 58 0.52 10.53 4.62
C THR A 58 -0.60 10.82 5.61
N LYS A 59 -1.83 10.51 5.25
CA LYS A 59 -3.06 10.59 6.06
C LYS A 59 -3.66 9.22 6.33
N VAL A 60 -3.54 8.32 5.35
CA VAL A 60 -4.10 6.97 5.39
C VAL A 60 -3.02 5.98 4.94
N VAL A 61 -2.95 4.84 5.59
CA VAL A 61 -2.10 3.72 5.18
C VAL A 61 -2.98 2.52 4.87
N ILE A 62 -2.89 1.99 3.66
CA ILE A 62 -3.55 0.73 3.26
C ILE A 62 -2.46 -0.30 3.00
N LEU A 63 -2.44 -1.39 3.79
CA LEU A 63 -1.44 -2.44 3.65
C LEU A 63 -1.95 -3.56 2.74
N GLY A 64 -1.19 -3.80 1.67
CA GLY A 64 -1.28 -5.01 0.85
C GLY A 64 -0.23 -6.04 1.26
N GLN A 65 -0.26 -7.20 0.64
CA GLN A 65 0.69 -8.29 0.91
C GLN A 65 1.89 -8.21 -0.03
N ASP A 66 1.73 -8.59 -1.29
CA ASP A 66 2.72 -8.54 -2.35
C ASP A 66 2.08 -7.98 -3.63
N PRO A 67 2.88 -7.58 -4.65
CA PRO A 67 2.34 -7.07 -5.89
C PRO A 67 1.53 -8.12 -6.65
N TYR A 68 0.62 -7.68 -7.49
CA TYR A 68 0.03 -8.55 -8.50
C TYR A 68 1.14 -9.14 -9.40
N HIS A 69 1.04 -10.44 -9.68
CA HIS A 69 2.08 -11.17 -10.40
C HIS A 69 1.72 -11.46 -11.88
N GLY A 70 0.61 -10.92 -12.37
CA GLY A 70 0.24 -10.96 -13.77
C GLY A 70 0.87 -9.84 -14.60
N ASP A 71 0.97 -10.06 -15.89
CA ASP A 71 1.58 -9.12 -16.84
C ASP A 71 0.88 -7.75 -16.82
N GLY A 72 1.68 -6.67 -16.73
CA GLY A 72 1.19 -5.29 -16.79
C GLY A 72 0.36 -4.82 -15.59
N GLN A 73 0.14 -5.65 -14.57
CA GLN A 73 -0.72 -5.30 -13.43
C GLN A 73 -0.01 -4.36 -12.46
N ALA A 74 1.07 -4.83 -11.83
CA ALA A 74 1.72 -4.11 -10.73
C ALA A 74 2.51 -2.89 -11.19
N HIS A 75 2.39 -1.79 -10.44
CA HIS A 75 3.14 -0.57 -10.66
C HIS A 75 3.59 0.10 -9.34
N GLY A 76 3.80 -0.70 -8.30
CA GLY A 76 4.38 -0.27 -7.02
C GLY A 76 3.40 0.31 -6.00
N LEU A 77 2.08 0.15 -6.21
CA LEU A 77 1.04 0.50 -5.26
C LEU A 77 0.20 -0.73 -4.92
N SER A 78 -0.11 -0.94 -3.64
CA SER A 78 -0.97 -2.05 -3.22
C SER A 78 -2.38 -1.92 -3.80
N PHE A 79 -2.99 -3.05 -4.17
CA PHE A 79 -4.33 -3.16 -4.78
C PHE A 79 -4.51 -2.46 -6.12
N SER A 80 -3.57 -1.66 -6.59
CA SER A 80 -3.65 -0.87 -7.81
C SER A 80 -3.10 -1.64 -9.02
N VAL A 81 -3.73 -1.46 -10.18
CA VAL A 81 -3.22 -1.92 -11.47
C VAL A 81 -3.04 -0.74 -12.43
N GLN A 82 -2.22 -0.93 -13.46
CA GLN A 82 -2.01 0.09 -14.49
C GLN A 82 -3.29 0.40 -15.26
N VAL A 83 -3.36 1.61 -15.83
CA VAL A 83 -4.44 1.98 -16.76
C VAL A 83 -4.45 1.02 -17.96
N GLY A 84 -5.62 0.59 -18.38
CA GLY A 84 -5.79 -0.40 -19.45
C GLY A 84 -5.77 -1.86 -18.99
N ILE A 85 -5.55 -2.11 -17.70
CA ILE A 85 -5.68 -3.44 -17.10
C ILE A 85 -7.00 -3.50 -16.31
N ASP A 86 -7.73 -4.58 -16.52
CA ASP A 86 -8.99 -4.82 -15.79
C ASP A 86 -8.76 -4.91 -14.28
N PRO A 87 -9.64 -4.28 -13.47
CA PRO A 87 -9.54 -4.36 -12.01
C PRO A 87 -9.59 -5.80 -11.51
N PRO A 88 -8.58 -6.26 -10.74
CA PRO A 88 -8.58 -7.62 -10.17
C PRO A 88 -9.74 -7.85 -9.18
N PRO A 89 -10.11 -9.10 -8.90
CA PRO A 89 -11.29 -9.43 -8.07
C PRO A 89 -11.28 -8.79 -6.68
N SER A 90 -10.11 -8.65 -6.04
CA SER A 90 -10.03 -7.96 -4.74
C SER A 90 -10.35 -6.47 -4.86
N LEU A 91 -9.90 -5.83 -5.94
CA LEU A 91 -10.17 -4.41 -6.20
C LEU A 91 -11.65 -4.18 -6.57
N LEU A 92 -12.27 -5.08 -7.31
CA LEU A 92 -13.71 -5.04 -7.56
C LEU A 92 -14.52 -5.12 -6.26
N ASN A 93 -14.10 -5.95 -5.30
CA ASN A 93 -14.73 -6.01 -3.99
C ASN A 93 -14.51 -4.72 -3.18
N ILE A 94 -13.32 -4.09 -3.28
CA ILE A 94 -13.06 -2.78 -2.68
C ILE A 94 -14.02 -1.73 -3.26
N TYR A 95 -14.23 -1.72 -4.58
CA TYR A 95 -15.17 -0.79 -5.23
C TYR A 95 -16.62 -1.06 -4.84
N LYS A 96 -17.00 -2.34 -4.70
CA LYS A 96 -18.33 -2.68 -4.21
C LYS A 96 -18.54 -2.16 -2.78
N GLU A 97 -17.60 -2.38 -1.87
CA GLU A 97 -17.69 -1.84 -0.51
C GLU A 97 -17.74 -0.31 -0.50
N MET A 98 -16.96 0.34 -1.37
CA MET A 98 -16.97 1.80 -1.52
C MET A 98 -18.34 2.30 -2.00
N GLN A 99 -19.00 1.59 -2.91
CA GLN A 99 -20.37 1.90 -3.35
C GLN A 99 -21.37 1.73 -2.20
N ASP A 100 -21.27 0.64 -1.47
CA ASP A 100 -22.18 0.33 -0.35
C ASP A 100 -21.97 1.32 0.83
N ASP A 101 -20.73 1.78 1.07
CA ASP A 101 -20.36 2.69 2.17
C ASP A 101 -20.65 4.18 1.85
N LEU A 102 -20.34 4.62 0.65
CA LEU A 102 -20.35 6.04 0.27
C LEU A 102 -21.29 6.39 -0.89
N GLY A 103 -21.94 5.41 -1.51
CA GLY A 103 -22.77 5.63 -2.71
C GLY A 103 -21.97 5.98 -3.98
N ILE A 104 -20.65 5.76 -3.97
CA ILE A 104 -19.76 6.07 -5.09
C ILE A 104 -19.83 4.98 -6.14
N ALA A 105 -20.15 5.35 -7.39
CA ALA A 105 -20.19 4.39 -8.50
C ALA A 105 -18.80 3.77 -8.74
N PRO A 106 -18.71 2.44 -8.98
CA PRO A 106 -17.45 1.79 -9.30
C PRO A 106 -16.78 2.42 -10.52
N PRO A 107 -15.48 2.74 -10.45
CA PRO A 107 -14.74 3.28 -11.60
C PRO A 107 -14.50 2.18 -12.65
N ALA A 108 -14.31 2.60 -13.91
CA ALA A 108 -14.03 1.70 -15.03
C ALA A 108 -12.55 1.23 -15.11
N HIS A 109 -11.68 1.65 -14.18
CA HIS A 109 -10.26 1.34 -14.19
C HIS A 109 -9.74 0.99 -12.79
N GLY A 110 -8.56 0.36 -12.71
CA GLY A 110 -7.95 -0.09 -11.46
C GLY A 110 -6.78 0.77 -10.96
N CYS A 111 -6.55 1.97 -11.51
CA CYS A 111 -5.43 2.81 -11.13
C CYS A 111 -5.77 3.68 -9.92
N LEU A 112 -5.08 3.45 -8.79
CA LEU A 112 -5.31 4.15 -7.51
C LEU A 112 -4.32 5.32 -7.26
N ILE A 113 -3.53 5.73 -8.24
CA ILE A 113 -2.64 6.90 -8.12
C ILE A 113 -3.39 8.15 -7.60
N PRO A 114 -4.65 8.44 -8.02
CA PRO A 114 -5.37 9.59 -7.46
C PRO A 114 -5.59 9.53 -5.94
N TRP A 115 -5.69 8.35 -5.33
CA TRP A 115 -5.73 8.21 -3.88
C TRP A 115 -4.34 8.49 -3.28
N ALA A 116 -3.29 7.93 -3.86
CA ALA A 116 -1.93 8.13 -3.38
C ALA A 116 -1.55 9.62 -3.34
N ARG A 117 -1.92 10.39 -4.35
CA ARG A 117 -1.68 11.84 -4.42
C ARG A 117 -2.45 12.66 -3.38
N GLN A 118 -3.44 12.08 -2.71
CA GLN A 118 -4.17 12.71 -1.61
C GLN A 118 -3.63 12.34 -0.22
N GLY A 119 -2.56 11.54 -0.17
CA GLY A 119 -1.96 11.08 1.09
C GLY A 119 -2.41 9.67 1.53
N VAL A 120 -2.92 8.84 0.60
CA VAL A 120 -3.17 7.42 0.86
C VAL A 120 -1.94 6.62 0.49
N LEU A 121 -1.14 6.21 1.46
CA LEU A 121 0.01 5.35 1.25
C LEU A 121 -0.46 3.91 0.98
N LEU A 122 -0.40 3.50 -0.29
CA LEU A 122 -0.77 2.17 -0.76
C LEU A 122 0.45 1.25 -0.74
N LEU A 123 0.78 0.70 0.43
CA LEU A 123 2.02 -0.02 0.68
C LEU A 123 1.80 -1.54 0.71
N ASN A 124 2.55 -2.30 -0.08
CA ASN A 124 2.68 -3.74 0.11
C ASN A 124 3.73 -4.06 1.18
N THR A 125 3.60 -5.16 1.89
CA THR A 125 4.60 -5.63 2.86
C THR A 125 5.81 -6.26 2.18
N VAL A 126 5.63 -6.81 0.97
CA VAL A 126 6.68 -7.28 0.05
C VAL A 126 6.55 -6.48 -1.23
N LEU A 127 7.61 -5.81 -1.69
CA LEU A 127 7.50 -4.82 -2.77
C LEU A 127 7.75 -5.39 -4.18
N THR A 128 8.19 -6.64 -4.29
CA THR A 128 8.48 -7.29 -5.57
C THR A 128 7.99 -8.73 -5.59
N VAL A 129 7.76 -9.27 -6.78
CA VAL A 129 7.28 -10.66 -6.97
C VAL A 129 7.74 -11.19 -8.33
N ARG A 130 8.02 -12.49 -8.45
CA ARG A 130 8.23 -13.14 -9.76
C ARG A 130 6.92 -13.25 -10.51
N ALA A 131 6.98 -13.12 -11.84
CA ALA A 131 5.84 -13.38 -12.71
C ALA A 131 5.20 -14.74 -12.38
N HIS A 132 3.88 -14.73 -12.21
CA HIS A 132 3.04 -15.90 -11.94
C HIS A 132 3.38 -16.70 -10.67
N ALA A 133 4.17 -16.13 -9.74
CA ALA A 133 4.61 -16.81 -8.52
C ALA A 133 4.38 -15.94 -7.27
N ALA A 134 3.12 -15.91 -6.79
CA ALA A 134 2.74 -15.18 -5.59
C ALA A 134 3.67 -15.52 -4.41
N ALA A 135 3.96 -14.52 -3.57
CA ALA A 135 4.81 -14.59 -2.39
C ALA A 135 6.27 -15.06 -2.65
N SER A 136 6.73 -15.11 -3.90
CA SER A 136 8.06 -15.61 -4.27
C SER A 136 9.23 -14.80 -3.70
N HIS A 137 9.02 -13.57 -3.28
CA HIS A 137 10.02 -12.70 -2.64
C HIS A 137 9.78 -12.48 -1.14
N ALA A 138 8.84 -13.21 -0.54
CA ALA A 138 8.63 -13.19 0.90
C ALA A 138 9.86 -13.76 1.64
N GLY A 139 10.19 -13.16 2.79
CA GLY A 139 11.32 -13.60 3.63
C GLY A 139 12.71 -13.17 3.16
N HIS A 140 12.82 -12.39 2.07
CA HIS A 140 14.09 -11.89 1.56
C HIS A 140 14.46 -10.49 2.07
N GLY A 141 13.71 -9.95 3.08
CA GLY A 141 14.06 -8.69 3.73
C GLY A 141 13.07 -7.54 3.49
N TRP A 142 12.14 -7.66 2.53
CA TRP A 142 11.13 -6.63 2.28
C TRP A 142 10.28 -6.36 3.51
N GLU A 143 9.84 -7.40 4.22
CA GLU A 143 8.98 -7.26 5.39
C GLU A 143 9.66 -6.44 6.50
N ARG A 144 10.97 -6.62 6.68
CA ARG A 144 11.75 -5.82 7.65
C ARG A 144 11.79 -4.35 7.26
N PHE A 145 12.02 -4.05 5.98
CA PHE A 145 12.06 -2.71 5.45
C PHE A 145 10.69 -2.01 5.56
N THR A 146 9.62 -2.69 5.17
CA THR A 146 8.27 -2.12 5.25
C THR A 146 7.76 -2.04 6.69
N ASP A 147 8.16 -2.93 7.57
CA ASP A 147 7.89 -2.84 9.00
C ASP A 147 8.54 -1.61 9.63
N HIS A 148 9.74 -1.20 9.16
CA HIS A 148 10.35 0.04 9.59
C HIS A 148 9.51 1.26 9.16
N ILE A 149 9.03 1.30 7.92
CA ILE A 149 8.12 2.35 7.42
C ILE A 149 6.86 2.42 8.28
N ILE A 150 6.25 1.26 8.57
CA ILE A 150 5.03 1.20 9.40
C ILE A 150 5.31 1.69 10.83
N ARG A 151 6.48 1.38 11.42
CA ARG A 151 6.86 1.89 12.75
C ARG A 151 7.03 3.40 12.75
N LEU A 152 7.70 3.97 11.76
CA LEU A 152 7.86 5.42 11.64
C LEU A 152 6.49 6.12 11.59
N LEU A 153 5.59 5.64 10.74
CA LEU A 153 4.22 6.17 10.64
C LEU A 153 3.40 5.89 11.90
N GLY A 154 3.52 4.68 12.47
CA GLY A 154 2.78 4.26 13.65
C GLY A 154 3.19 4.96 14.95
N ALA A 155 4.38 5.55 15.00
CA ALA A 155 4.88 6.35 16.13
C ALA A 155 4.64 7.86 15.93
N ARG A 156 4.22 8.29 14.73
CA ARG A 156 4.05 9.70 14.38
C ARG A 156 2.99 10.37 15.26
N GLU A 157 3.23 11.63 15.67
CA GLU A 157 2.30 12.36 16.54
C GLU A 157 1.01 12.81 15.82
N ARG A 158 1.13 13.26 14.56
CA ARG A 158 -0.03 13.64 13.77
C ARG A 158 -0.89 12.40 13.49
N PRO A 159 -2.20 12.42 13.79
CA PRO A 159 -3.08 11.26 13.64
C PRO A 159 -3.10 10.73 12.20
N LEU A 160 -3.11 9.40 12.07
CA LEU A 160 -3.22 8.66 10.81
C LEU A 160 -4.33 7.63 10.91
N ALA A 161 -4.90 7.26 9.78
CA ALA A 161 -5.76 6.08 9.66
C ALA A 161 -5.00 4.91 9.03
N PHE A 162 -5.06 3.74 9.64
CA PHE A 162 -4.51 2.50 9.10
C PHE A 162 -5.66 1.56 8.73
N ILE A 163 -5.68 1.11 7.50
CA ILE A 163 -6.61 0.09 7.00
C ILE A 163 -5.84 -1.22 6.85
N LEU A 164 -6.20 -2.22 7.66
CA LEU A 164 -5.52 -3.51 7.77
C LEU A 164 -6.45 -4.63 7.32
N TRP A 165 -6.38 -4.96 6.05
CA TRP A 165 -7.20 -6.00 5.43
C TRP A 165 -6.53 -7.38 5.44
N GLY A 166 -7.14 -8.32 6.15
CA GLY A 166 -6.69 -9.70 6.25
C GLY A 166 -5.60 -9.93 7.30
N SER A 167 -5.34 -11.19 7.61
CA SER A 167 -4.46 -11.59 8.71
C SER A 167 -3.01 -11.08 8.57
N PRO A 168 -2.38 -11.06 7.39
CA PRO A 168 -1.01 -10.54 7.26
C PRO A 168 -0.90 -9.05 7.62
N ALA A 169 -1.84 -8.21 7.13
CA ALA A 169 -1.87 -6.79 7.46
C ALA A 169 -2.19 -6.56 8.94
N ARG A 170 -3.16 -7.30 9.50
CA ARG A 170 -3.55 -7.19 10.92
C ARG A 170 -2.42 -7.54 11.88
N LYS A 171 -1.50 -8.45 11.53
CA LYS A 171 -0.31 -8.75 12.31
C LYS A 171 0.61 -7.53 12.48
N LYS A 172 0.52 -6.53 11.61
CA LYS A 172 1.31 -5.29 11.69
C LYS A 172 0.75 -4.29 12.69
N ARG A 173 -0.44 -4.54 13.26
CA ARG A 173 -1.06 -3.66 14.27
C ARG A 173 -0.12 -3.33 15.44
N SER A 174 0.68 -4.30 15.90
CA SER A 174 1.63 -4.10 16.99
C SER A 174 2.75 -3.07 16.70
N LEU A 175 2.95 -2.72 15.44
CA LEU A 175 3.92 -1.70 15.02
C LEU A 175 3.33 -0.27 15.10
N ILE A 176 2.01 -0.15 15.29
CA ILE A 176 1.29 1.12 15.37
C ILE A 176 1.13 1.45 16.86
N THR A 177 2.00 2.30 17.38
CA THR A 177 2.13 2.50 18.83
C THR A 177 1.40 3.75 19.34
N ASN A 178 1.15 4.75 18.51
CA ASN A 178 0.44 5.94 18.93
C ASN A 178 -1.08 5.70 18.99
N PRO A 179 -1.72 5.82 20.18
CA PRO A 179 -3.15 5.55 20.35
C PRO A 179 -4.07 6.58 19.66
N ARG A 180 -3.53 7.68 19.14
CA ARG A 180 -4.30 8.67 18.36
C ARG A 180 -4.62 8.19 16.96
N HIS A 181 -3.99 7.12 16.47
CA HIS A 181 -4.26 6.58 15.14
C HIS A 181 -5.56 5.80 15.12
N LEU A 182 -6.32 5.95 14.04
CA LEU A 182 -7.43 5.06 13.75
C LEU A 182 -6.91 3.77 13.13
N ILE A 183 -7.35 2.61 13.63
CA ILE A 183 -7.06 1.32 13.02
C ILE A 183 -8.38 0.68 12.60
N VAL A 184 -8.57 0.51 11.30
CA VAL A 184 -9.72 -0.18 10.70
C VAL A 184 -9.28 -1.56 10.25
N GLU A 185 -9.78 -2.58 10.90
CA GLU A 185 -9.47 -3.98 10.61
C GLU A 185 -10.68 -4.70 10.01
N SER A 186 -10.45 -5.53 9.00
CA SER A 186 -11.44 -6.46 8.46
C SER A 186 -10.76 -7.68 7.82
N PRO A 187 -11.52 -8.71 7.42
CA PRO A 187 -11.02 -9.71 6.49
C PRO A 187 -10.53 -9.10 5.19
N HIS A 188 -9.74 -9.85 4.41
CA HIS A 188 -9.19 -9.39 3.15
C HIS A 188 -10.31 -9.24 2.08
N PRO A 189 -10.24 -8.26 1.15
CA PRO A 189 -11.23 -8.07 0.08
C PRO A 189 -11.23 -9.17 -1.00
N SER A 190 -10.36 -10.16 -0.93
CA SER A 190 -10.36 -11.31 -1.83
C SER A 190 -11.73 -12.01 -1.85
N PRO A 191 -12.21 -12.52 -3.00
CA PRO A 191 -13.43 -13.33 -3.08
C PRO A 191 -13.48 -14.48 -2.07
N LEU A 192 -12.33 -15.03 -1.66
CA LEU A 192 -12.23 -16.12 -0.69
C LEU A 192 -12.60 -15.69 0.76
N SER A 193 -12.59 -14.39 1.06
CA SER A 193 -12.75 -13.89 2.44
C SER A 193 -13.67 -12.68 2.59
N ALA A 194 -14.01 -11.98 1.52
CA ALA A 194 -14.76 -10.72 1.59
C ALA A 194 -16.14 -10.89 2.29
N HIS A 195 -16.80 -12.01 2.08
CA HIS A 195 -18.09 -12.32 2.72
C HIS A 195 -18.00 -12.63 4.23
N ARG A 196 -16.78 -12.71 4.79
CA ARG A 196 -16.56 -13.00 6.22
C ARG A 196 -16.48 -11.73 7.07
N GLY A 197 -16.90 -10.56 6.55
CA GLY A 197 -16.92 -9.30 7.26
C GLY A 197 -16.03 -8.19 6.67
N PHE A 198 -15.55 -8.32 5.42
CA PHE A 198 -15.01 -7.19 4.67
C PHE A 198 -16.18 -6.31 4.19
N PHE A 199 -17.19 -6.91 3.55
CA PHE A 199 -18.40 -6.19 3.18
C PHE A 199 -19.15 -5.72 4.44
N GLY A 200 -19.53 -4.45 4.45
CA GLY A 200 -20.15 -3.77 5.58
C GLY A 200 -19.16 -3.26 6.64
N SER A 201 -17.84 -3.38 6.44
CA SER A 201 -16.84 -2.85 7.36
C SER A 201 -16.72 -1.32 7.32
N ARG A 202 -17.25 -0.69 6.26
CA ARG A 202 -17.33 0.75 6.05
C ARG A 202 -16.01 1.50 6.29
N PRO A 203 -14.91 1.08 5.67
CA PRO A 203 -13.59 1.65 5.95
C PRO A 203 -13.48 3.10 5.46
N PHE A 204 -14.14 3.45 4.38
CA PHE A 204 -13.99 4.74 3.70
C PHE A 204 -14.67 5.87 4.46
N SER A 205 -15.92 5.70 4.87
CA SER A 205 -16.63 6.67 5.72
C SER A 205 -15.95 6.83 7.07
N ARG A 206 -15.59 5.73 7.74
CA ARG A 206 -14.90 5.76 9.04
C ARG A 206 -13.58 6.51 8.99
N VAL A 207 -12.81 6.34 7.91
CA VAL A 207 -11.55 7.07 7.71
C VAL A 207 -11.83 8.56 7.51
N ASN A 208 -12.81 8.92 6.69
CA ASN A 208 -13.12 10.34 6.45
C ASN A 208 -13.67 11.03 7.69
N ASP A 209 -14.55 10.36 8.45
CA ASP A 209 -15.06 10.89 9.74
C ASP A 209 -13.91 11.14 10.73
N PHE A 210 -12.94 10.20 10.79
CA PHE A 210 -11.77 10.35 11.63
C PHE A 210 -10.88 11.52 11.18
N LEU A 211 -10.59 11.64 9.88
CA LEU A 211 -9.77 12.73 9.33
C LEU A 211 -10.41 14.10 9.60
N ILE A 212 -11.72 14.22 9.36
CA ILE A 212 -12.47 15.45 9.66
C ILE A 212 -12.39 15.77 11.16
N GLY A 213 -12.59 14.79 12.03
CA GLY A 213 -12.48 14.95 13.47
C GLY A 213 -11.09 15.35 13.95
N ALA A 214 -10.04 14.98 13.20
CA ALA A 214 -8.66 15.37 13.43
C ALA A 214 -8.26 16.73 12.80
N GLY A 215 -9.21 17.42 12.14
CA GLY A 215 -8.94 18.68 11.43
C GLY A 215 -8.22 18.50 10.08
N GLU A 216 -8.23 17.28 9.54
CA GLU A 216 -7.61 16.96 8.26
C GLU A 216 -8.62 16.96 7.11
N THR A 217 -8.14 17.23 5.91
CA THR A 217 -8.96 17.12 4.70
C THR A 217 -9.31 15.65 4.45
N PRO A 218 -10.59 15.30 4.28
CA PRO A 218 -11.01 13.94 3.94
C PRO A 218 -10.46 13.51 2.57
N ILE A 219 -10.47 12.21 2.32
CA ILE A 219 -10.07 11.63 1.03
C ILE A 219 -11.28 11.66 0.08
N ALA A 220 -11.09 12.20 -1.12
CA ALA A 220 -12.02 12.02 -2.22
C ALA A 220 -11.83 10.62 -2.82
N TRP A 221 -12.62 9.67 -2.34
CA TRP A 221 -12.49 8.27 -2.76
C TRP A 221 -12.95 8.02 -4.20
N GLN A 222 -13.80 8.90 -4.76
CA GLN A 222 -14.20 8.84 -6.17
C GLN A 222 -12.97 8.98 -7.07
N LEU A 223 -12.69 7.97 -7.88
CA LEU A 223 -11.63 8.05 -8.88
C LEU A 223 -12.12 8.83 -10.11
N PRO A 224 -11.28 9.74 -10.65
CA PRO A 224 -11.59 10.42 -11.91
C PRO A 224 -11.56 9.41 -13.07
N PRO A 225 -12.18 9.70 -14.21
CA PRO A 225 -12.01 8.90 -15.42
C PRO A 225 -10.51 8.68 -15.74
N ALA A 226 -10.17 7.51 -16.27
CA ALA A 226 -8.81 7.24 -16.75
C ALA A 226 -8.49 8.21 -17.91
N LYS A 227 -7.36 8.89 -17.79
CA LYS A 227 -6.82 9.73 -18.87
C LYS A 227 -5.86 8.91 -19.71
#